data_31b1b65d1cc1c7dd32dff8761d51d328
#
_entry.id   31b1b65d1cc1c7dd32dff8761d51d328
#
_cell.length_a   1.000
_cell.length_b   1.000
_cell.length_c   1.000
_cell.angle_alpha   90.00
_cell.angle_beta   90.00
_cell.angle_gamma   90.00
#
_symmetry.space_group_name_H-M   'P 1'
#
loop_
_entity.id
_entity.type
_entity.pdbx_description
1 polymer ?
#
loop_
_entity_poly.entity_id
_entity_poly.type
_entity_poly.pdbx_seq_one_letter_code
_entity_poly.pdbx_strand_id
1 'polypeptide(L)'
;MQLRCTALPLPRARRSLRDPRKERWSLKLTRHNGRAGKHGTYNPKHNDRSFEIANSEHIDPERVQQNIYWDCYNGIRSALQPKSEESLADTFEEVEKLYYKLHYTNFTEKQNERNAKIRHTERNRSPEDLLTSKKTCPEESIYQLGTLESHASPKELFQIATEFMDEFHERFGKHVHILDWALHLDEGTPHIHERHVFDCENKYGEIAPQQEKALEALGFELPKPDKPLGRYNNRKITFDAACRTMLFEIAKRHGLELDEVPEYGGRAYLEKRDYIMAKQKEQLAQQEKAVQKQTAQLENLKQENEKAQHQQVRRTTYQSLTLLSNDKKIQKQEKQLSELSQKIEDTENLLDEISAVAYDLSLIHI
;
A
#
# COMPACT_ATOMS: atom_id res chain seq x y z
N MET A 1 43.35 29.77 -26.00
CA MET A 1 43.60 29.32 -24.62
C MET A 1 42.29 28.67 -24.14
N GLN A 2 42.15 27.34 -24.35
CA GLN A 2 40.93 26.59 -24.04
C GLN A 2 41.09 26.00 -22.64
N LEU A 3 40.23 26.44 -21.72
CA LEU A 3 40.11 25.85 -20.38
C LEU A 3 39.21 24.61 -20.45
N ARG A 4 39.80 23.44 -20.28
CA ARG A 4 39.06 22.18 -20.07
C ARG A 4 38.53 22.14 -18.62
N CYS A 5 37.22 22.18 -18.46
CA CYS A 5 36.59 21.85 -17.20
C CYS A 5 36.60 20.33 -17.00
N THR A 6 37.43 19.86 -16.08
CA THR A 6 37.41 18.48 -15.59
C THR A 6 36.25 18.32 -14.60
N ALA A 7 35.31 17.48 -14.94
CA ALA A 7 34.22 17.11 -14.03
C ALA A 7 34.78 16.31 -12.86
N LEU A 8 34.51 16.78 -11.63
CA LEU A 8 34.78 16.06 -10.41
C LEU A 8 33.78 14.88 -10.26
N PRO A 9 34.23 13.70 -9.83
CA PRO A 9 33.34 12.57 -9.61
C PRO A 9 32.44 12.83 -8.39
N LEU A 10 31.13 12.57 -8.56
CA LEU A 10 30.15 12.60 -7.50
C LEU A 10 30.54 11.61 -6.39
N PRO A 11 30.38 11.99 -5.11
CA PRO A 11 30.70 11.10 -3.99
C PRO A 11 29.76 9.89 -4.00
N ARG A 12 30.33 8.69 -4.00
CA ARG A 12 29.60 7.44 -3.77
C ARG A 12 28.86 7.55 -2.44
N ALA A 13 27.56 7.36 -2.48
CA ALA A 13 26.71 7.29 -1.28
C ALA A 13 27.31 6.27 -0.30
N ARG A 14 27.83 6.75 0.81
CA ARG A 14 28.25 5.91 1.94
C ARG A 14 26.96 5.24 2.46
N ARG A 15 26.92 3.90 2.40
CA ARG A 15 25.99 3.12 3.24
C ARG A 15 26.21 3.56 4.69
N SER A 16 25.25 4.30 5.24
CA SER A 16 25.26 4.61 6.67
C SER A 16 25.15 3.28 7.41
N LEU A 17 26.15 2.96 8.21
CA LEU A 17 26.06 1.90 9.19
C LEU A 17 24.93 2.29 10.16
N ARG A 18 23.84 1.55 10.17
CA ARG A 18 22.73 1.73 11.13
C ARG A 18 23.31 1.57 12.54
N ASP A 19 23.14 2.58 13.37
CA ASP A 19 23.48 2.52 14.79
C ASP A 19 22.49 1.57 15.49
N PRO A 20 22.92 0.43 16.03
CA PRO A 20 22.02 -0.54 16.67
C PRO A 20 21.37 -0.03 17.96
N ARG A 21 21.70 1.18 18.43
CA ARG A 21 21.11 1.79 19.63
C ARG A 21 19.90 2.71 19.33
N LYS A 22 19.55 2.91 18.06
CA LYS A 22 18.34 3.63 17.60
C LYS A 22 17.35 2.64 17.01
N GLU A 23 16.89 1.66 17.76
CA GLU A 23 15.66 0.92 17.47
C GLU A 23 14.43 1.76 17.87
N ARG A 24 14.31 2.94 17.33
CA ARG A 24 13.02 3.56 17.14
C ARG A 24 12.54 3.13 15.75
N TRP A 25 11.53 2.31 15.71
CA TRP A 25 10.95 1.77 14.48
C TRP A 25 10.27 2.92 13.73
N SER A 26 10.95 3.49 12.73
CA SER A 26 10.30 4.43 11.82
C SER A 26 9.26 3.68 10.99
N LEU A 27 8.05 4.24 10.91
CA LEU A 27 6.97 3.64 10.14
C LEU A 27 7.18 3.90 8.65
N LYS A 28 6.79 2.93 7.83
CA LYS A 28 6.84 3.07 6.37
C LYS A 28 5.57 3.73 5.86
N LEU A 29 5.69 4.86 5.15
CA LEU A 29 4.58 5.46 4.43
C LEU A 29 4.46 4.82 3.06
N THR A 30 3.34 4.16 2.79
CA THR A 30 3.01 3.56 1.50
C THR A 30 1.82 4.29 0.88
N ARG A 31 1.94 4.65 -0.39
CA ARG A 31 0.85 5.14 -1.21
C ARG A 31 0.84 4.39 -2.54
N HIS A 32 -0.27 3.77 -2.86
CA HIS A 32 -0.53 3.16 -4.15
C HIS A 32 -1.71 3.85 -4.79
N ASN A 33 -1.67 4.05 -6.08
CA ASN A 33 -2.78 4.63 -6.83
C ASN A 33 -2.96 3.94 -8.17
N GLY A 34 -4.18 3.93 -8.64
CA GLY A 34 -4.53 3.35 -9.92
C GLY A 34 -6.00 3.51 -10.25
N ARG A 35 -6.35 3.07 -11.45
CA ARG A 35 -7.73 2.99 -11.93
C ARG A 35 -8.11 1.53 -12.07
N ALA A 36 -9.25 1.21 -12.64
CA ALA A 36 -9.74 -0.15 -12.78
C ALA A 36 -8.62 -1.18 -13.05
N GLY A 37 -8.37 -2.06 -12.08
CA GLY A 37 -7.32 -3.09 -12.15
C GLY A 37 -7.74 -4.28 -13.01
N LYS A 38 -6.76 -5.12 -13.39
CA LYS A 38 -6.97 -6.29 -14.25
C LYS A 38 -7.88 -7.35 -13.61
N HIS A 39 -7.98 -7.38 -12.28
CA HIS A 39 -8.70 -8.39 -11.50
C HIS A 39 -9.68 -7.76 -10.48
N GLY A 40 -10.29 -6.62 -10.81
CA GLY A 40 -11.24 -5.96 -9.91
C GLY A 40 -10.62 -5.21 -8.73
N THR A 41 -9.29 -5.02 -8.71
CA THR A 41 -8.63 -4.06 -7.83
C THR A 41 -9.13 -2.65 -8.14
N TYR A 42 -9.18 -1.78 -7.14
CA TYR A 42 -9.78 -0.44 -7.25
C TYR A 42 -11.28 -0.50 -7.51
N ASN A 43 -12.00 -1.16 -6.62
CA ASN A 43 -13.45 -1.40 -6.76
C ASN A 43 -14.19 -0.72 -5.59
N PRO A 44 -15.15 0.21 -5.86
CA PRO A 44 -15.91 0.86 -4.81
C PRO A 44 -16.66 -0.11 -3.89
N LYS A 45 -17.11 -1.27 -4.42
CA LYS A 45 -17.76 -2.31 -3.62
C LYS A 45 -16.82 -2.95 -2.59
N HIS A 46 -15.53 -3.07 -2.91
CA HIS A 46 -14.53 -3.51 -1.93
C HIS A 46 -14.37 -2.47 -0.82
N ASN A 47 -14.37 -1.19 -1.19
CA ASN A 47 -14.09 -0.11 -0.26
C ASN A 47 -15.21 0.06 0.78
N ASP A 48 -16.48 -0.04 0.40
CA ASP A 48 -17.62 0.07 1.31
C ASP A 48 -18.15 -1.27 1.81
N ARG A 49 -17.47 -2.39 1.48
CA ARG A 49 -17.90 -3.75 1.85
C ARG A 49 -19.29 -4.11 1.32
N SER A 50 -19.76 -3.52 0.22
CA SER A 50 -21.05 -3.84 -0.41
C SER A 50 -21.00 -5.10 -1.28
N PHE A 51 -20.30 -6.14 -0.83
CA PHE A 51 -20.20 -7.46 -1.44
C PHE A 51 -20.27 -8.56 -0.36
N GLU A 52 -20.38 -9.82 -0.76
CA GLU A 52 -20.43 -10.94 0.16
C GLU A 52 -19.05 -11.21 0.78
N ILE A 53 -18.89 -10.83 2.04
CA ILE A 53 -17.60 -10.86 2.78
C ILE A 53 -17.19 -12.29 3.15
N ALA A 54 -18.16 -13.21 3.30
CA ALA A 54 -17.92 -14.58 3.76
C ALA A 54 -16.87 -15.36 2.93
N ASN A 55 -16.64 -14.94 1.69
CA ASN A 55 -15.68 -15.54 0.78
C ASN A 55 -14.32 -14.81 0.74
N SER A 56 -14.09 -13.87 1.64
CA SER A 56 -12.88 -13.03 1.64
C SER A 56 -11.96 -13.36 2.81
N GLU A 57 -10.96 -14.18 2.59
CA GLU A 57 -10.06 -14.69 3.64
C GLU A 57 -9.17 -13.61 4.30
N HIS A 58 -9.01 -12.44 3.68
CA HIS A 58 -8.19 -11.35 4.21
C HIS A 58 -8.99 -10.32 5.00
N ILE A 59 -10.32 -10.47 5.09
CA ILE A 59 -11.22 -9.60 5.82
C ILE A 59 -11.72 -10.34 7.06
N ASP A 60 -11.54 -9.73 8.22
CA ASP A 60 -12.07 -10.21 9.47
C ASP A 60 -13.54 -9.75 9.64
N PRO A 61 -14.53 -10.66 9.53
CA PRO A 61 -15.95 -10.29 9.60
C PRO A 61 -16.35 -9.64 10.93
N GLU A 62 -15.67 -9.97 12.03
CA GLU A 62 -15.98 -9.41 13.36
C GLU A 62 -15.50 -7.95 13.47
N ARG A 63 -14.52 -7.57 12.66
CA ARG A 63 -13.93 -6.23 12.67
C ARG A 63 -14.52 -5.29 11.63
N VAL A 64 -15.28 -5.78 10.65
CA VAL A 64 -15.91 -4.96 9.60
C VAL A 64 -16.71 -3.80 10.18
N GLN A 65 -17.36 -4.02 11.34
CA GLN A 65 -18.15 -3.00 12.02
C GLN A 65 -17.30 -1.82 12.57
N GLN A 66 -15.99 -1.95 12.60
CA GLN A 66 -15.08 -0.90 13.04
C GLN A 66 -14.65 0.03 11.89
N ASN A 67 -14.92 -0.36 10.65
CA ASN A 67 -14.60 0.45 9.48
C ASN A 67 -15.33 1.79 9.52
N ILE A 68 -14.67 2.81 8.94
CA ILE A 68 -15.21 4.15 8.83
C ILE A 68 -15.30 4.50 7.34
N TYR A 69 -16.42 5.06 6.94
CA TYR A 69 -16.71 5.43 5.57
C TYR A 69 -17.04 6.92 5.48
N TRP A 70 -16.70 7.53 4.39
CA TRP A 70 -17.10 8.88 4.04
C TRP A 70 -17.42 8.95 2.55
N ASP A 71 -18.44 9.68 2.19
CA ASP A 71 -18.72 10.05 0.82
C ASP A 71 -19.19 11.50 0.70
N CYS A 72 -19.08 12.05 -0.51
CA CYS A 72 -19.33 13.46 -0.77
C CYS A 72 -20.79 13.90 -0.59
N TYR A 73 -21.73 13.00 -0.42
CA TYR A 73 -23.16 13.30 -0.21
C TYR A 73 -23.62 13.08 1.22
N ASN A 74 -23.14 12.03 1.88
CA ASN A 74 -23.61 11.62 3.19
C ASN A 74 -22.63 11.98 4.32
N GLY A 75 -21.38 12.36 4.00
CA GLY A 75 -20.35 12.63 4.99
C GLY A 75 -19.82 11.39 5.69
N ILE A 76 -19.30 11.54 6.91
CA ILE A 76 -18.73 10.43 7.69
C ILE A 76 -19.84 9.55 8.24
N ARG A 77 -19.66 8.23 8.10
CA ARG A 77 -20.49 7.19 8.70
C ARG A 77 -19.66 6.01 9.18
N SER A 78 -20.08 5.34 10.24
CA SER A 78 -19.52 4.06 10.65
C SER A 78 -20.40 2.92 10.11
N ALA A 79 -19.81 1.73 9.98
CA ALA A 79 -20.57 0.55 9.59
C ALA A 79 -21.68 0.16 10.58
N LEU A 80 -21.60 0.67 11.82
CA LEU A 80 -22.61 0.45 12.88
C LEU A 80 -23.82 1.38 12.76
N GLN A 81 -23.71 2.46 12.00
CA GLN A 81 -24.84 3.39 11.85
C GLN A 81 -25.81 2.85 10.83
N PRO A 82 -27.12 2.77 11.16
CA PRO A 82 -28.13 2.43 10.16
C PRO A 82 -28.10 3.47 9.05
N LYS A 83 -28.32 3.00 7.82
CA LYS A 83 -28.47 3.90 6.68
C LYS A 83 -29.63 4.85 6.93
N SER A 84 -29.40 6.15 6.65
CA SER A 84 -30.46 7.14 6.75
C SER A 84 -31.50 6.91 5.65
N GLU A 85 -32.79 7.04 5.96
CA GLU A 85 -33.85 7.04 4.94
C GLU A 85 -33.74 8.22 3.95
N GLU A 86 -32.95 9.23 4.31
CA GLU A 86 -32.68 10.42 3.49
C GLU A 86 -31.38 10.28 2.67
N SER A 87 -30.72 9.11 2.69
CA SER A 87 -29.50 8.88 1.93
C SER A 87 -29.76 8.99 0.42
N LEU A 88 -28.98 9.82 -0.27
CA LEU A 88 -29.06 10.00 -1.73
C LEU A 88 -28.48 8.81 -2.49
N ALA A 89 -27.55 8.10 -1.87
CA ALA A 89 -26.89 6.90 -2.40
C ALA A 89 -26.43 6.04 -1.24
N ASP A 90 -26.64 4.75 -1.30
CA ASP A 90 -26.39 3.81 -0.20
C ASP A 90 -24.98 3.18 -0.25
N THR A 91 -24.43 3.09 -1.45
CA THR A 91 -23.13 2.47 -1.72
C THR A 91 -22.20 3.44 -2.43
N PHE A 92 -20.90 3.21 -2.32
CA PHE A 92 -19.92 4.03 -3.05
C PHE A 92 -20.11 3.94 -4.57
N GLU A 93 -20.53 2.77 -5.08
CA GLU A 93 -20.87 2.65 -6.49
C GLU A 93 -22.03 3.58 -6.90
N GLU A 94 -23.06 3.70 -6.07
CA GLU A 94 -24.19 4.62 -6.29
C GLU A 94 -23.78 6.08 -6.14
N VAL A 95 -22.92 6.41 -5.16
CA VAL A 95 -22.32 7.73 -5.00
C VAL A 95 -21.60 8.16 -6.26
N GLU A 96 -20.70 7.32 -6.78
CA GLU A 96 -19.97 7.62 -8.02
C GLU A 96 -20.91 7.78 -9.24
N LYS A 97 -21.89 6.90 -9.38
CA LYS A 97 -22.89 7.01 -10.47
C LYS A 97 -23.67 8.32 -10.38
N LEU A 98 -24.12 8.68 -9.17
CA LEU A 98 -24.84 9.92 -8.93
C LEU A 98 -23.96 11.14 -9.23
N TYR A 99 -22.71 11.13 -8.78
CA TYR A 99 -21.76 12.20 -9.03
C TYR A 99 -21.56 12.42 -10.53
N TYR A 100 -21.24 11.35 -11.28
CA TYR A 100 -21.05 11.45 -12.74
C TYR A 100 -22.30 11.91 -13.46
N LYS A 101 -23.46 11.46 -13.04
CA LYS A 101 -24.74 11.89 -13.61
C LYS A 101 -24.99 13.38 -13.37
N LEU A 102 -24.77 13.87 -12.16
CA LEU A 102 -25.04 15.27 -11.82
C LEU A 102 -24.02 16.23 -12.48
N HIS A 103 -22.74 15.83 -12.52
CA HIS A 103 -21.69 16.75 -12.95
C HIS A 103 -21.36 16.67 -14.44
N TYR A 104 -21.58 15.53 -15.11
CA TYR A 104 -21.12 15.34 -16.49
C TYR A 104 -22.24 15.11 -17.52
N THR A 105 -23.51 15.10 -17.13
CA THR A 105 -24.65 14.99 -18.10
C THR A 105 -24.60 16.12 -19.13
N ASN A 106 -24.49 17.37 -18.69
CA ASN A 106 -24.43 18.51 -19.60
C ASN A 106 -23.27 18.41 -20.63
N PHE A 107 -22.09 17.94 -20.18
CA PHE A 107 -20.94 17.70 -21.05
C PHE A 107 -21.25 16.61 -22.09
N THR A 108 -21.79 15.47 -21.66
CA THR A 108 -22.05 14.34 -22.55
C THR A 108 -23.17 14.67 -23.57
N GLU A 109 -24.23 15.34 -23.15
CA GLU A 109 -25.31 15.80 -24.05
C GLU A 109 -24.79 16.74 -25.13
N LYS A 110 -24.08 17.79 -24.75
CA LYS A 110 -23.50 18.74 -25.71
C LYS A 110 -22.44 18.10 -26.61
N GLN A 111 -21.67 17.15 -26.11
CA GLN A 111 -20.74 16.38 -26.94
C GLN A 111 -21.48 15.51 -27.94
N ASN A 112 -22.55 14.85 -27.53
CA ASN A 112 -23.40 14.01 -28.41
C ASN A 112 -24.10 14.83 -29.50
N GLU A 113 -24.56 16.03 -29.15
CA GLU A 113 -25.11 16.97 -30.17
C GLU A 113 -24.04 17.37 -31.20
N ARG A 114 -22.81 17.65 -30.78
CA ARG A 114 -21.71 17.94 -31.71
C ARG A 114 -21.39 16.75 -32.59
N ASN A 115 -21.37 15.53 -32.01
CA ASN A 115 -21.15 14.30 -32.77
C ASN A 115 -22.24 14.07 -33.81
N ALA A 116 -23.51 14.31 -33.47
CA ALA A 116 -24.62 14.17 -34.39
C ALA A 116 -24.51 15.14 -35.59
N LYS A 117 -24.12 16.40 -35.33
CA LYS A 117 -23.89 17.41 -36.37
C LYS A 117 -22.82 16.99 -37.38
N ILE A 118 -21.81 16.27 -36.97
CA ILE A 118 -20.73 15.77 -37.84
C ILE A 118 -20.94 14.30 -38.26
N ARG A 119 -22.11 13.72 -37.98
CA ARG A 119 -22.51 12.34 -38.30
C ARG A 119 -21.60 11.27 -37.69
N HIS A 120 -21.11 11.50 -36.46
CA HIS A 120 -20.28 10.59 -35.70
C HIS A 120 -20.96 10.14 -34.39
N THR A 121 -22.20 9.66 -34.52
CA THR A 121 -23.01 9.21 -33.35
C THR A 121 -22.43 7.98 -32.65
N GLU A 122 -21.57 7.23 -33.31
CA GLU A 122 -20.80 6.13 -32.71
C GLU A 122 -19.84 6.60 -31.59
N ARG A 123 -19.59 7.89 -31.50
CA ARG A 123 -18.75 8.51 -30.43
C ARG A 123 -19.58 9.03 -29.26
N ASN A 124 -20.89 8.88 -29.33
CA ASN A 124 -21.78 9.31 -28.25
C ASN A 124 -21.45 8.54 -26.96
N ARG A 125 -21.54 9.23 -25.85
CA ARG A 125 -21.29 8.69 -24.52
C ARG A 125 -22.32 9.19 -23.53
N SER A 126 -22.60 8.35 -22.55
CA SER A 126 -23.34 8.70 -21.34
C SER A 126 -22.38 9.01 -20.16
N PRO A 127 -22.86 9.55 -19.06
CA PRO A 127 -22.06 9.64 -17.83
C PRO A 127 -21.56 8.28 -17.34
N GLU A 128 -22.32 7.22 -17.51
CA GLU A 128 -21.94 5.84 -17.16
C GLU A 128 -20.76 5.34 -18.02
N ASP A 129 -20.73 5.71 -19.31
CA ASP A 129 -19.58 5.41 -20.18
C ASP A 129 -18.31 6.12 -19.70
N LEU A 130 -18.43 7.33 -19.16
CA LEU A 130 -17.32 8.06 -18.57
C LEU A 130 -16.85 7.37 -17.28
N LEU A 131 -17.77 6.94 -16.42
CA LEU A 131 -17.49 6.26 -15.16
C LEU A 131 -16.75 4.93 -15.37
N THR A 132 -17.08 4.20 -16.43
CA THR A 132 -16.48 2.89 -16.73
C THR A 132 -15.21 2.96 -17.59
N SER A 133 -14.97 4.10 -18.24
CA SER A 133 -13.80 4.29 -19.11
C SER A 133 -12.51 4.42 -18.32
N LYS A 134 -11.48 3.64 -18.67
CA LYS A 134 -10.15 3.69 -18.06
C LYS A 134 -9.47 5.06 -18.02
N LYS A 135 -9.93 6.00 -18.85
CA LYS A 135 -9.35 7.35 -18.93
C LYS A 135 -10.07 8.37 -18.05
N THR A 136 -11.34 8.10 -17.75
CA THR A 136 -12.24 9.06 -17.11
C THR A 136 -12.88 8.54 -15.82
N CYS A 137 -12.78 7.25 -15.53
CA CYS A 137 -13.23 6.69 -14.25
C CYS A 137 -12.46 7.28 -13.06
N PRO A 138 -13.01 7.21 -11.85
CA PRO A 138 -12.31 7.61 -10.65
C PRO A 138 -10.97 6.90 -10.52
N GLU A 139 -10.00 7.59 -9.94
CA GLU A 139 -8.76 7.01 -9.52
C GLU A 139 -8.85 6.69 -8.03
N GLU A 140 -8.30 5.56 -7.64
CA GLU A 140 -8.20 5.16 -6.26
C GLU A 140 -6.77 5.34 -5.76
N SER A 141 -6.63 5.87 -4.56
CA SER A 141 -5.38 5.92 -3.81
C SER A 141 -5.54 5.11 -2.52
N ILE A 142 -4.53 4.29 -2.23
CA ILE A 142 -4.47 3.51 -1.00
C ILE A 142 -3.33 4.08 -0.16
N TYR A 143 -3.62 4.44 1.09
CA TYR A 143 -2.66 5.02 2.03
C TYR A 143 -2.49 4.11 3.24
N GLN A 144 -1.24 3.80 3.59
CA GLN A 144 -0.91 2.97 4.74
C GLN A 144 0.29 3.55 5.48
N LEU A 145 0.19 3.65 6.81
CA LEU A 145 1.24 4.12 7.70
C LEU A 145 1.73 2.96 8.56
N GLY A 146 2.79 2.31 8.12
CA GLY A 146 3.39 1.14 8.77
C GLY A 146 3.28 -0.15 7.97
N THR A 147 3.49 -1.25 8.66
CA THR A 147 3.46 -2.63 8.14
C THR A 147 2.60 -3.48 9.05
N LEU A 148 2.45 -4.77 8.75
CA LEU A 148 1.75 -5.72 9.63
C LEU A 148 2.36 -5.76 11.04
N GLU A 149 3.67 -5.60 11.16
CA GLU A 149 4.41 -5.71 12.42
C GLU A 149 4.35 -4.43 13.26
N SER A 150 4.26 -3.26 12.60
CA SER A 150 4.20 -1.96 13.27
C SER A 150 3.51 -0.94 12.38
N HIS A 151 2.41 -0.39 12.85
CA HIS A 151 1.60 0.59 12.13
C HIS A 151 1.01 1.65 13.07
N ALA A 152 0.54 2.76 12.50
CA ALA A 152 -0.22 3.77 13.22
C ALA A 152 -1.48 3.15 13.84
N SER A 153 -1.85 3.59 15.03
CA SER A 153 -3.09 3.14 15.64
C SER A 153 -4.31 3.57 14.79
N PRO A 154 -5.44 2.85 14.85
CA PRO A 154 -6.66 3.24 14.14
C PRO A 154 -7.08 4.69 14.38
N LYS A 155 -6.95 5.15 15.63
CA LYS A 155 -7.29 6.53 16.02
C LYS A 155 -6.35 7.56 15.37
N GLU A 156 -5.05 7.32 15.42
CA GLU A 156 -4.05 8.21 14.80
C GLU A 156 -4.25 8.23 13.28
N LEU A 157 -4.45 7.06 12.66
CA LEU A 157 -4.67 6.97 11.22
C LEU A 157 -5.95 7.71 10.80
N PHE A 158 -7.03 7.61 11.58
CA PHE A 158 -8.27 8.36 11.32
C PHE A 158 -8.04 9.87 11.39
N GLN A 159 -7.36 10.36 12.42
CA GLN A 159 -7.07 11.79 12.57
C GLN A 159 -6.19 12.30 11.43
N ILE A 160 -5.13 11.57 11.08
CA ILE A 160 -4.25 11.88 9.95
C ILE A 160 -5.02 11.86 8.63
N ALA A 161 -5.89 10.87 8.43
CA ALA A 161 -6.71 10.76 7.23
C ALA A 161 -7.66 11.95 7.08
N THR A 162 -8.37 12.32 8.13
CA THR A 162 -9.31 13.44 8.10
C THR A 162 -8.58 14.74 7.78
N GLU A 163 -7.47 15.04 8.48
CA GLU A 163 -6.66 16.22 8.20
C GLU A 163 -6.09 16.21 6.78
N PHE A 164 -5.68 15.05 6.29
CA PHE A 164 -5.18 14.90 4.91
C PHE A 164 -6.29 15.17 3.88
N MET A 165 -7.50 14.65 4.08
CA MET A 165 -8.62 14.86 3.15
C MET A 165 -9.08 16.33 3.13
N ASP A 166 -9.07 16.98 4.29
CA ASP A 166 -9.40 18.40 4.42
C ASP A 166 -8.35 19.26 3.68
N GLU A 167 -7.06 19.03 3.93
CA GLU A 167 -5.96 19.75 3.26
C GLU A 167 -5.93 19.45 1.76
N PHE A 168 -6.24 18.21 1.37
CA PHE A 168 -6.37 17.81 -0.04
C PHE A 168 -7.51 18.57 -0.74
N HIS A 169 -8.66 18.66 -0.10
CA HIS A 169 -9.80 19.39 -0.63
C HIS A 169 -9.47 20.89 -0.75
N GLU A 170 -8.86 21.49 0.26
CA GLU A 170 -8.46 22.90 0.26
C GLU A 170 -7.49 23.21 -0.89
N ARG A 171 -6.48 22.35 -1.09
CA ARG A 171 -5.44 22.60 -2.10
C ARG A 171 -5.88 22.25 -3.53
N PHE A 172 -6.63 21.18 -3.69
CA PHE A 172 -6.87 20.58 -5.01
C PHE A 172 -8.35 20.49 -5.38
N GLY A 173 -9.27 20.72 -4.45
CA GLY A 173 -10.71 20.53 -4.61
C GLY A 173 -11.36 21.35 -5.73
N LYS A 174 -10.65 22.32 -6.30
CA LYS A 174 -11.10 23.02 -7.51
C LYS A 174 -11.15 22.13 -8.74
N HIS A 175 -10.28 21.10 -8.82
CA HIS A 175 -10.10 20.27 -10.00
C HIS A 175 -9.90 18.78 -9.68
N VAL A 176 -9.85 18.43 -8.40
CA VAL A 176 -9.75 17.02 -7.93
C VAL A 176 -10.77 16.81 -6.85
N HIS A 177 -11.80 16.04 -7.15
CA HIS A 177 -12.95 15.86 -6.26
C HIS A 177 -12.92 14.48 -5.64
N ILE A 178 -12.79 14.41 -4.32
CA ILE A 178 -12.92 13.15 -3.58
C ILE A 178 -14.39 12.75 -3.59
N LEU A 179 -14.67 11.54 -4.04
CA LEU A 179 -16.02 10.98 -4.12
C LEU A 179 -16.38 10.21 -2.86
N ASP A 180 -15.46 9.37 -2.43
CA ASP A 180 -15.59 8.52 -1.25
C ASP A 180 -14.22 8.12 -0.71
N TRP A 181 -14.19 7.73 0.56
CA TRP A 181 -13.06 7.05 1.17
C TRP A 181 -13.49 6.12 2.31
N ALA A 182 -12.70 5.09 2.54
CA ALA A 182 -12.89 4.13 3.60
C ALA A 182 -11.61 3.93 4.41
N LEU A 183 -11.73 3.92 5.73
CA LEU A 183 -10.69 3.44 6.64
C LEU A 183 -11.01 1.99 6.99
N HIS A 184 -10.21 1.07 6.47
CA HIS A 184 -10.32 -0.34 6.75
C HIS A 184 -9.54 -0.72 7.99
N LEU A 185 -10.25 -1.26 8.97
CA LEU A 185 -9.73 -1.79 10.24
C LEU A 185 -9.91 -3.31 10.33
N ASP A 186 -10.57 -3.90 9.37
CA ASP A 186 -10.94 -5.31 9.26
C ASP A 186 -9.92 -6.16 8.49
N GLU A 187 -8.83 -5.58 8.04
CA GLU A 187 -7.72 -6.28 7.40
C GLU A 187 -6.48 -6.30 8.31
N GLY A 188 -5.42 -7.01 7.88
CA GLY A 188 -4.20 -7.21 8.66
C GLY A 188 -3.45 -5.94 9.05
N THR A 189 -3.56 -4.86 8.27
CA THR A 189 -2.97 -3.56 8.56
C THR A 189 -3.98 -2.46 8.28
N PRO A 190 -4.25 -1.53 9.20
CA PRO A 190 -5.12 -0.38 8.95
C PRO A 190 -4.65 0.42 7.73
N HIS A 191 -5.57 0.74 6.83
CA HIS A 191 -5.27 1.51 5.62
C HIS A 191 -6.51 2.23 5.10
N ILE A 192 -6.29 3.22 4.22
CA ILE A 192 -7.33 4.06 3.66
C ILE A 192 -7.41 3.82 2.17
N HIS A 193 -8.61 3.61 1.67
CA HIS A 193 -8.96 3.70 0.26
C HIS A 193 -9.65 5.03 0.02
N GLU A 194 -9.17 5.82 -0.91
CA GLU A 194 -9.75 7.11 -1.29
C GLU A 194 -9.93 7.13 -2.80
N ARG A 195 -11.09 7.58 -3.26
CA ARG A 195 -11.42 7.64 -4.69
C ARG A 195 -11.77 9.06 -5.09
N HIS A 196 -11.14 9.51 -6.17
CA HIS A 196 -11.31 10.86 -6.68
C HIS A 196 -11.39 10.91 -8.20
N VAL A 197 -11.95 12.01 -8.72
CA VAL A 197 -12.00 12.33 -10.13
C VAL A 197 -11.28 13.65 -10.40
N PHE A 198 -10.57 13.71 -11.51
CA PHE A 198 -9.96 14.93 -12.04
C PHE A 198 -10.88 15.53 -13.10
N ASP A 199 -11.27 16.78 -12.94
CA ASP A 199 -12.03 17.47 -13.96
C ASP A 199 -11.53 18.89 -14.24
N CYS A 200 -11.86 19.36 -15.40
CA CYS A 200 -11.53 20.71 -15.82
C CYS A 200 -12.46 21.15 -16.93
N GLU A 201 -12.62 22.46 -17.05
CA GLU A 201 -13.34 23.05 -18.15
C GLU A 201 -12.65 22.75 -19.51
N ASN A 202 -13.42 22.26 -20.46
CA ASN A 202 -12.92 22.03 -21.80
C ASN A 202 -12.96 23.31 -22.65
N LYS A 203 -12.51 23.25 -23.88
CA LYS A 203 -12.51 24.41 -24.83
C LYS A 203 -13.89 24.99 -25.16
N TYR A 204 -14.97 24.34 -24.72
CA TYR A 204 -16.35 24.76 -24.95
C TYR A 204 -17.02 25.29 -23.68
N GLY A 205 -16.26 25.44 -22.57
CA GLY A 205 -16.79 25.86 -21.29
C GLY A 205 -17.57 24.79 -20.53
N GLU A 206 -17.32 23.52 -20.81
CA GLU A 206 -18.01 22.39 -20.16
C GLU A 206 -17.03 21.66 -19.22
N ILE A 207 -17.46 21.36 -17.99
CA ILE A 207 -16.69 20.55 -17.05
C ILE A 207 -16.71 19.09 -17.51
N ALA A 208 -15.54 18.52 -17.65
CA ALA A 208 -15.34 17.15 -18.13
C ALA A 208 -14.17 16.46 -17.41
N PRO A 209 -14.19 15.13 -17.22
CA PRO A 209 -13.07 14.41 -16.64
C PRO A 209 -11.82 14.51 -17.53
N GLN A 210 -10.78 15.21 -17.03
CA GLN A 210 -9.55 15.51 -17.78
C GLN A 210 -8.34 15.66 -16.86
N GLN A 211 -7.69 14.57 -16.48
CA GLN A 211 -6.59 14.56 -15.53
C GLN A 211 -5.45 15.56 -15.83
N GLU A 212 -4.87 15.50 -17.03
CA GLU A 212 -3.72 16.36 -17.35
C GLU A 212 -4.05 17.84 -17.32
N LYS A 213 -5.24 18.22 -17.83
CA LYS A 213 -5.68 19.62 -17.79
C LYS A 213 -6.04 20.10 -16.39
N ALA A 214 -6.67 19.25 -15.59
CA ALA A 214 -6.96 19.54 -14.20
C ALA A 214 -5.67 19.83 -13.43
N LEU A 215 -4.66 18.98 -13.59
CA LEU A 215 -3.36 19.14 -12.95
C LEU A 215 -2.58 20.35 -13.49
N GLU A 216 -2.70 20.66 -14.78
CA GLU A 216 -2.14 21.89 -15.36
C GLU A 216 -2.78 23.13 -14.76
N ALA A 217 -4.11 23.14 -14.63
CA ALA A 217 -4.87 24.26 -14.03
C ALA A 217 -4.56 24.47 -12.55
N LEU A 218 -4.15 23.38 -11.84
CA LEU A 218 -3.63 23.43 -10.46
C LEU A 218 -2.16 23.87 -10.38
N GLY A 219 -1.48 24.12 -11.50
CA GLY A 219 -0.11 24.59 -11.54
C GLY A 219 0.95 23.48 -11.42
N PHE A 220 0.59 22.21 -11.57
CA PHE A 220 1.57 21.13 -11.59
C PHE A 220 2.37 21.13 -12.89
N GLU A 221 3.68 21.07 -12.77
CA GLU A 221 4.60 20.99 -13.89
C GLU A 221 4.98 19.54 -14.23
N LEU A 222 5.49 19.33 -15.45
CA LEU A 222 6.08 18.05 -15.81
C LEU A 222 7.40 17.84 -15.05
N PRO A 223 7.73 16.61 -14.63
CA PRO A 223 9.03 16.31 -14.00
C PRO A 223 10.22 16.73 -14.84
N LYS A 224 10.05 16.74 -16.16
CA LYS A 224 11.06 17.18 -17.15
C LYS A 224 10.37 18.10 -18.15
N PRO A 225 10.31 19.42 -17.89
CA PRO A 225 9.59 20.37 -18.75
C PRO A 225 10.08 20.38 -20.20
N ASP A 226 11.36 20.13 -20.43
CA ASP A 226 11.99 20.10 -21.76
C ASP A 226 11.65 18.84 -22.57
N LYS A 227 10.95 17.86 -21.99
CA LYS A 227 10.58 16.62 -22.65
C LYS A 227 9.07 16.55 -22.92
N PRO A 228 8.65 15.88 -24.01
CA PRO A 228 7.24 15.72 -24.31
C PRO A 228 6.50 14.93 -23.21
N LEU A 229 5.20 15.19 -23.10
CA LEU A 229 4.27 14.42 -22.26
C LEU A 229 4.35 12.93 -22.60
N GLY A 230 4.37 12.06 -21.59
CA GLY A 230 4.45 10.62 -21.77
C GLY A 230 4.30 9.85 -20.47
N ARG A 231 4.37 8.51 -20.55
CA ARG A 231 4.19 7.61 -19.40
C ARG A 231 5.07 7.96 -18.20
N TYR A 232 6.32 8.39 -18.43
CA TYR A 232 7.31 8.71 -17.39
C TYR A 232 7.55 10.21 -17.25
N ASN A 233 6.75 11.05 -17.90
CA ASN A 233 6.85 12.50 -17.83
C ASN A 233 5.45 13.10 -17.98
N ASN A 234 4.69 13.14 -16.90
CA ASN A 234 3.33 13.70 -16.83
C ASN A 234 3.13 14.38 -15.48
N ARG A 235 2.13 15.24 -15.38
CA ARG A 235 1.82 16.03 -14.20
C ARG A 235 1.32 15.18 -13.03
N LYS A 236 0.81 13.98 -13.32
CA LYS A 236 0.39 13.05 -12.26
C LYS A 236 1.56 12.64 -11.35
N ILE A 237 2.76 12.51 -11.88
CA ILE A 237 3.96 12.16 -11.11
C ILE A 237 4.27 13.24 -10.06
N THR A 238 4.20 14.53 -10.45
CA THR A 238 4.44 15.65 -9.52
C THR A 238 3.29 15.82 -8.53
N PHE A 239 2.06 15.62 -8.95
CA PHE A 239 0.90 15.57 -8.06
C PHE A 239 1.01 14.45 -7.02
N ASP A 240 1.35 13.24 -7.44
CA ASP A 240 1.53 12.11 -6.52
C ASP A 240 2.64 12.35 -5.50
N ALA A 241 3.72 12.99 -5.91
CA ALA A 241 4.78 13.38 -5.01
C ALA A 241 4.30 14.43 -4.00
N ALA A 242 3.50 15.42 -4.43
CA ALA A 242 2.92 16.43 -3.55
C ALA A 242 1.96 15.82 -2.52
N CYS A 243 1.06 14.91 -2.95
CA CYS A 243 0.17 14.19 -2.04
C CYS A 243 0.95 13.35 -1.01
N ARG A 244 2.01 12.66 -1.45
CA ARG A 244 2.85 11.89 -0.55
C ARG A 244 3.55 12.77 0.48
N THR A 245 4.11 13.90 0.05
CA THR A 245 4.78 14.87 0.93
C THR A 245 3.79 15.44 1.94
N MET A 246 2.59 15.84 1.51
CA MET A 246 1.54 16.34 2.38
C MET A 246 1.15 15.32 3.45
N LEU A 247 0.90 14.07 3.09
CA LEU A 247 0.60 13.00 4.04
C LEU A 247 1.77 12.74 5.02
N PHE A 248 3.00 12.80 4.52
CA PHE A 248 4.21 12.63 5.34
C PHE A 248 4.33 13.74 6.40
N GLU A 249 4.10 14.99 6.00
CA GLU A 249 4.16 16.14 6.90
C GLU A 249 3.04 16.13 7.95
N ILE A 250 1.82 15.74 7.54
CA ILE A 250 0.69 15.58 8.47
C ILE A 250 1.01 14.49 9.49
N ALA A 251 1.45 13.32 9.05
CA ALA A 251 1.78 12.23 9.95
C ALA A 251 2.92 12.60 10.94
N LYS A 252 3.89 13.38 10.50
CA LYS A 252 4.93 13.96 11.40
C LYS A 252 4.34 14.95 12.41
N ARG A 253 3.38 15.80 12.03
CA ARG A 253 2.67 16.68 12.96
C ARG A 253 1.93 15.90 14.06
N HIS A 254 1.41 14.74 13.73
CA HIS A 254 0.79 13.81 14.67
C HIS A 254 1.80 12.99 15.51
N GLY A 255 3.10 13.27 15.37
CA GLY A 255 4.16 12.66 16.17
C GLY A 255 4.64 11.30 15.67
N LEU A 256 4.25 10.87 14.48
CA LEU A 256 4.75 9.63 13.88
C LEU A 256 6.18 9.82 13.34
N GLU A 257 7.06 8.88 13.67
CA GLU A 257 8.38 8.80 13.05
C GLU A 257 8.29 7.96 11.78
N LEU A 258 8.53 8.58 10.62
CA LEU A 258 8.43 7.96 9.31
C LEU A 258 9.79 7.83 8.63
N ASP A 259 9.95 6.79 7.82
CA ASP A 259 11.12 6.65 6.94
C ASP A 259 11.14 7.79 5.91
N GLU A 260 12.19 8.62 5.95
CA GLU A 260 12.32 9.80 5.08
C GLU A 260 12.59 9.41 3.62
N VAL A 261 13.29 8.29 3.40
CA VAL A 261 13.66 7.85 2.05
C VAL A 261 12.58 6.93 1.49
N PRO A 262 11.87 7.35 0.43
CA PRO A 262 10.91 6.47 -0.22
C PRO A 262 11.64 5.28 -0.86
N GLU A 263 11.27 4.07 -0.49
CA GLU A 263 11.66 2.90 -1.25
C GLU A 263 10.80 2.82 -2.52
N TYR A 264 11.37 3.21 -3.64
CA TYR A 264 10.76 2.90 -4.93
C TYR A 264 10.98 1.42 -5.21
N GLY A 265 9.93 0.62 -5.02
CA GLY A 265 9.95 -0.77 -5.43
C GLY A 265 10.11 -0.84 -6.96
N GLY A 266 11.34 -1.01 -7.43
CA GLY A 266 11.64 -1.32 -8.84
C GLY A 266 11.20 -2.72 -9.25
N ARG A 267 10.33 -3.35 -8.46
CA ARG A 267 9.74 -4.67 -8.71
C ARG A 267 8.48 -4.52 -9.54
N ALA A 268 8.24 -5.47 -10.44
CA ALA A 268 6.95 -5.57 -11.12
C ALA A 268 5.82 -5.59 -10.07
N TYR A 269 4.71 -4.90 -10.37
CA TYR A 269 3.52 -4.94 -9.53
C TYR A 269 3.11 -6.40 -9.31
N LEU A 270 3.22 -6.83 -8.07
CA LEU A 270 2.66 -8.11 -7.63
C LEU A 270 1.30 -7.79 -6.99
N GLU A 271 0.31 -8.60 -7.29
CA GLU A 271 -0.93 -8.54 -6.55
C GLU A 271 -0.67 -8.75 -5.05
N LYS A 272 -1.49 -8.15 -4.18
CA LYS A 272 -1.31 -8.16 -2.70
C LYS A 272 -0.95 -9.57 -2.20
N ARG A 273 -1.56 -10.57 -2.75
CA ARG A 273 -1.39 -11.99 -2.46
C ARG A 273 -0.02 -12.54 -2.89
N ASP A 274 0.37 -12.29 -4.13
CA ASP A 274 1.69 -12.70 -4.65
C ASP A 274 2.82 -11.98 -3.91
N TYR A 275 2.59 -10.74 -3.50
CA TYR A 275 3.53 -9.98 -2.67
C TYR A 275 3.68 -10.61 -1.28
N ILE A 276 2.57 -10.96 -0.61
CA ILE A 276 2.58 -11.63 0.70
C ILE A 276 3.30 -12.97 0.60
N MET A 277 2.95 -13.80 -0.39
CA MET A 277 3.60 -15.08 -0.63
C MET A 277 5.10 -14.94 -0.92
N ALA A 278 5.50 -13.96 -1.74
CA ALA A 278 6.90 -13.71 -2.04
C ALA A 278 7.66 -13.27 -0.77
N LYS A 279 7.05 -12.42 0.06
CA LYS A 279 7.65 -11.96 1.33
C LYS A 279 7.77 -13.10 2.35
N GLN A 280 6.77 -13.95 2.45
CA GLN A 280 6.80 -15.13 3.33
C GLN A 280 7.88 -16.13 2.88
N LYS A 281 8.01 -16.39 1.57
CA LYS A 281 9.09 -17.23 1.03
C LYS A 281 10.48 -16.64 1.34
N GLU A 282 10.63 -15.33 1.25
CA GLU A 282 11.89 -14.67 1.60
C GLU A 282 12.20 -14.81 3.10
N GLN A 283 11.20 -14.64 3.96
CA GLN A 283 11.34 -14.83 5.41
C GLN A 283 11.68 -16.28 5.76
N LEU A 284 11.00 -17.26 5.15
CA LEU A 284 11.27 -18.68 5.31
C LEU A 284 12.72 -19.01 4.94
N ALA A 285 13.17 -18.55 3.78
CA ALA A 285 14.56 -18.78 3.33
C ALA A 285 15.61 -18.13 4.27
N GLN A 286 15.29 -16.99 4.88
CA GLN A 286 16.16 -16.37 5.89
C GLN A 286 16.20 -17.18 7.20
N GLN A 287 15.05 -17.68 7.64
CA GLN A 287 14.94 -18.54 8.83
C GLN A 287 15.68 -19.85 8.63
N GLU A 288 15.53 -20.52 7.47
CA GLU A 288 16.26 -21.74 7.12
C GLU A 288 17.78 -21.53 7.17
N LYS A 289 18.29 -20.45 6.61
CA LYS A 289 19.72 -20.10 6.69
C LYS A 289 20.18 -19.87 8.13
N ALA A 290 19.37 -19.24 8.96
CA ALA A 290 19.66 -19.03 10.36
C ALA A 290 19.71 -20.37 11.13
N VAL A 291 18.76 -21.26 10.89
CA VAL A 291 18.73 -22.62 11.45
C VAL A 291 19.94 -23.41 11.04
N GLN A 292 20.30 -23.44 9.75
CA GLN A 292 21.48 -24.13 9.24
C GLN A 292 22.77 -23.63 9.93
N LYS A 293 22.91 -22.32 10.09
CA LYS A 293 24.06 -21.73 10.78
C LYS A 293 24.13 -22.16 12.24
N GLN A 294 23.00 -22.15 12.96
CA GLN A 294 22.94 -22.58 14.34
C GLN A 294 23.20 -24.08 14.51
N THR A 295 22.67 -24.91 13.60
CA THR A 295 22.91 -26.34 13.58
C THR A 295 24.42 -26.64 13.43
N ALA A 296 25.09 -25.97 12.50
CA ALA A 296 26.53 -26.13 12.30
C ALA A 296 27.34 -25.69 13.55
N GLN A 297 26.91 -24.60 14.21
CA GLN A 297 27.54 -24.15 15.47
C GLN A 297 27.34 -25.17 16.60
N LEU A 298 26.14 -25.72 16.70
CA LEU A 298 25.81 -26.76 17.70
C LEU A 298 26.66 -28.02 17.47
N GLU A 299 26.81 -28.44 16.25
CA GLU A 299 27.60 -29.62 15.90
C GLU A 299 29.10 -29.44 16.23
N ASN A 300 29.65 -28.26 15.93
CA ASN A 300 31.01 -27.89 16.34
C ASN A 300 31.17 -27.91 17.84
N LEU A 301 30.22 -27.34 18.60
CA LEU A 301 30.26 -27.36 20.07
C LEU A 301 30.14 -28.76 20.67
N LYS A 302 29.32 -29.63 20.05
CA LYS A 302 29.22 -31.05 20.43
C LYS A 302 30.55 -31.76 20.23
N GLN A 303 31.19 -31.56 19.08
CA GLN A 303 32.52 -32.16 18.79
C GLN A 303 33.62 -31.63 19.75
N GLU A 304 33.60 -30.32 20.05
CA GLU A 304 34.53 -29.76 21.03
C GLU A 304 34.32 -30.33 22.43
N ASN A 305 33.05 -30.52 22.80
CA ASN A 305 32.71 -31.12 24.10
C ASN A 305 33.12 -32.60 24.16
N GLU A 306 32.89 -33.38 23.10
CA GLU A 306 33.37 -34.76 23.02
C GLU A 306 34.89 -34.83 23.10
N LYS A 307 35.62 -33.97 22.40
CA LYS A 307 37.10 -33.89 22.51
C LYS A 307 37.54 -33.50 23.91
N ALA A 308 36.86 -32.56 24.56
CA ALA A 308 37.15 -32.16 25.95
C ALA A 308 36.87 -33.30 26.91
N GLN A 309 35.78 -34.08 26.74
CA GLN A 309 35.48 -35.26 27.55
C GLN A 309 36.58 -36.36 27.42
N HIS A 310 37.04 -36.62 26.20
CA HIS A 310 38.13 -37.57 25.96
C HIS A 310 39.46 -37.12 26.59
N GLN A 311 39.74 -35.82 26.62
CA GLN A 311 40.91 -35.27 27.31
C GLN A 311 40.77 -35.31 28.84
N GLN A 312 39.56 -35.21 29.38
CA GLN A 312 39.30 -35.23 30.82
C GLN A 312 39.60 -36.58 31.46
N VAL A 313 39.44 -37.68 30.74
CA VAL A 313 39.89 -39.00 31.20
C VAL A 313 41.37 -39.02 31.48
N ARG A 314 42.13 -38.02 31.00
CA ARG A 314 43.58 -37.88 31.20
C ARG A 314 44.02 -36.76 32.11
N ARG A 315 43.13 -35.83 32.54
CA ARG A 315 43.51 -34.67 33.39
C ARG A 315 42.45 -34.31 34.42
N THR A 316 42.87 -33.98 35.61
CA THR A 316 42.10 -33.68 36.84
C THR A 316 41.29 -32.35 36.80
N THR A 317 40.20 -32.35 37.50
CA THR A 317 39.34 -31.31 38.15
C THR A 317 39.18 -29.89 37.53
N TYR A 318 40.15 -29.33 36.88
CA TYR A 318 40.05 -27.97 36.33
C TYR A 318 39.23 -27.91 35.03
N GLN A 319 39.02 -29.04 34.39
CA GLN A 319 38.32 -29.13 33.08
C GLN A 319 36.81 -29.24 33.22
N SER A 320 36.31 -29.61 34.39
CA SER A 320 34.86 -29.77 34.63
C SER A 320 34.05 -28.46 34.50
N LEU A 321 34.62 -27.32 34.82
CA LEU A 321 33.96 -26.02 34.70
C LEU A 321 33.76 -25.57 33.21
N THR A 322 34.69 -25.93 32.34
CA THR A 322 34.62 -25.59 30.89
C THR A 322 33.55 -26.44 30.19
N LEU A 323 33.46 -27.72 30.55
CA LEU A 323 32.42 -28.62 30.02
C LEU A 323 31.02 -28.16 30.40
N LEU A 324 30.81 -27.81 31.69
CA LEU A 324 29.53 -27.26 32.17
C LEU A 324 29.14 -25.97 31.46
N SER A 325 30.11 -25.13 31.10
CA SER A 325 29.87 -23.92 30.33
C SER A 325 29.47 -24.24 28.88
N ASN A 326 30.09 -25.25 28.25
CA ASN A 326 29.80 -25.67 26.90
C ASN A 326 28.41 -26.36 26.81
N ASP A 327 28.10 -27.22 27.80
CA ASP A 327 26.79 -27.86 27.89
C ASP A 327 25.66 -26.81 28.02
N LYS A 328 25.86 -25.79 28.85
CA LYS A 328 24.89 -24.67 28.92
C LYS A 328 24.71 -23.93 27.59
N LYS A 329 25.79 -23.74 26.83
CA LYS A 329 25.69 -23.10 25.49
C LYS A 329 24.94 -23.99 24.49
N ILE A 330 25.21 -25.29 24.52
CA ILE A 330 24.52 -26.28 23.67
C ILE A 330 23.02 -26.23 23.99
N GLN A 331 22.62 -26.34 25.25
CA GLN A 331 21.22 -26.31 25.64
C GLN A 331 20.52 -24.99 25.21
N LYS A 332 21.22 -23.85 25.35
CA LYS A 332 20.70 -22.56 24.92
C LYS A 332 20.46 -22.53 23.39
N GLN A 333 21.40 -23.10 22.61
CA GLN A 333 21.28 -23.14 21.16
C GLN A 333 20.23 -24.15 20.68
N GLU A 334 20.10 -25.28 21.36
CA GLU A 334 19.03 -26.25 21.08
C GLU A 334 17.66 -25.65 21.30
N LYS A 335 17.50 -24.89 22.38
CA LYS A 335 16.25 -24.15 22.63
C LYS A 335 15.96 -23.12 21.52
N GLN A 336 16.96 -22.34 21.11
CA GLN A 336 16.81 -21.37 20.02
C GLN A 336 16.50 -22.05 18.68
N LEU A 337 17.11 -23.21 18.42
CA LEU A 337 16.84 -24.00 17.22
C LEU A 337 15.40 -24.51 17.20
N SER A 338 14.92 -25.02 18.34
CA SER A 338 13.52 -25.46 18.46
C SER A 338 12.52 -24.32 18.24
N GLU A 339 12.78 -23.15 18.80
CA GLU A 339 11.95 -21.96 18.62
C GLU A 339 11.93 -21.49 17.14
N LEU A 340 13.06 -21.57 16.46
CA LEU A 340 13.15 -21.22 15.03
C LEU A 340 12.46 -22.26 14.14
N SER A 341 12.62 -23.54 14.45
CA SER A 341 11.96 -24.63 13.70
C SER A 341 10.44 -24.49 13.78
N GLN A 342 9.90 -24.18 14.95
CA GLN A 342 8.47 -23.92 15.11
C GLN A 342 7.98 -22.75 14.25
N LYS A 343 8.75 -21.65 14.22
CA LYS A 343 8.41 -20.50 13.36
C LYS A 343 8.42 -20.83 11.87
N ILE A 344 9.30 -21.73 11.45
CA ILE A 344 9.33 -22.21 10.06
C ILE A 344 8.05 -22.99 9.78
N GLU A 345 7.69 -23.94 10.64
CA GLU A 345 6.48 -24.75 10.50
C GLU A 345 5.21 -23.89 10.45
N ASP A 346 5.10 -22.90 11.36
CA ASP A 346 3.99 -21.96 11.36
C ASP A 346 3.92 -21.14 10.05
N THR A 347 5.08 -20.76 9.51
CA THR A 347 5.16 -19.99 8.26
C THR A 347 4.84 -20.84 7.03
N GLU A 348 5.28 -22.11 7.02
CA GLU A 348 4.95 -23.08 5.97
C GLU A 348 3.45 -23.36 5.92
N ASN A 349 2.83 -23.61 7.07
CA ASN A 349 1.39 -23.81 7.18
C ASN A 349 0.61 -22.59 6.64
N LEU A 350 1.03 -21.38 7.00
CA LEU A 350 0.43 -20.15 6.51
C LEU A 350 0.61 -19.98 5.00
N LEU A 351 1.76 -20.39 4.46
CA LEU A 351 2.03 -20.36 3.02
C LEU A 351 1.13 -21.35 2.26
N ASP A 352 0.92 -22.54 2.83
CA ASP A 352 0.06 -23.55 2.25
C ASP A 352 -1.41 -23.10 2.27
N GLU A 353 -1.88 -22.50 3.37
CA GLU A 353 -3.21 -21.90 3.47
C GLU A 353 -3.42 -20.81 2.40
N ILE A 354 -2.47 -19.87 2.28
CA ILE A 354 -2.51 -18.81 1.27
C ILE A 354 -2.47 -19.41 -0.15
N SER A 355 -1.71 -20.47 -0.35
CA SER A 355 -1.58 -21.14 -1.66
C SER A 355 -2.86 -21.87 -2.07
N ALA A 356 -3.53 -22.52 -1.11
CA ALA A 356 -4.83 -23.18 -1.32
C ALA A 356 -5.89 -22.17 -1.74
N VAL A 357 -5.96 -21.06 -1.01
CA VAL A 357 -6.85 -19.93 -1.32
C VAL A 357 -6.55 -19.34 -2.70
N ALA A 358 -5.25 -19.22 -3.07
CA ALA A 358 -4.81 -18.74 -4.38
C ALA A 358 -5.35 -19.62 -5.52
N TYR A 359 -5.35 -20.92 -5.28
CA TYR A 359 -5.86 -21.90 -6.22
C TYR A 359 -7.40 -21.77 -6.38
N ASP A 360 -8.13 -21.71 -5.28
CA ASP A 360 -9.61 -21.65 -5.30
C ASP A 360 -10.14 -20.37 -5.99
N LEU A 361 -9.49 -19.23 -5.76
CA LEU A 361 -9.87 -17.98 -6.44
C LEU A 361 -9.49 -17.97 -7.93
N SER A 362 -8.47 -18.74 -8.34
CA SER A 362 -8.14 -18.88 -9.77
C SER A 362 -9.21 -19.68 -10.54
N LEU A 363 -9.90 -20.57 -9.84
CA LEU A 363 -10.99 -21.37 -10.41
C LEU A 363 -12.33 -20.63 -10.51
N ILE A 364 -12.52 -19.56 -9.73
CA ILE A 364 -13.74 -18.73 -9.75
C ILE A 364 -13.72 -17.72 -10.92
N HIS A 365 -12.56 -17.48 -11.54
CA HIS A 365 -12.38 -16.51 -12.62
C HIS A 365 -12.17 -17.15 -14.02
N ILE A 366 -12.49 -18.44 -14.19
CA ILE A 366 -12.68 -19.11 -15.48
C ILE A 366 -14.17 -19.32 -15.73
#